data_2b0720052a1d090cd93b8cefb080700b
#
_entry.id   2b0720052a1d090cd93b8cefb080700b
#
_cell.length_a   1.000
_cell.length_b   1.000
_cell.length_c   1.000
_cell.angle_alpha   90.00
_cell.angle_beta   90.00
_cell.angle_gamma   90.00
#
_symmetry.space_group_name_H-M   'P 1'
#
loop_
_entity.id
_entity.type
_entity.pdbx_description
1 polymer ?
#
loop_
_entity_poly.entity_id
_entity_poly.type
_entity_poly.pdbx_seq_one_letter_code
_entity_poly.pdbx_strand_id
1 'polypeptide(L)'
;RELGGLGFAVDSIVAFSNGDLKHSATGDTSVLVATHHVGQARPLELLTLDDCSSVGTALGAIHRLRPDFLQEAGYPTFVTGQIRAQLTAWIKRLRQAGHVPQEITTSWANILETDGLWSFSTCPVHGGLRDGDVLFSGSSITAVTNWQDMQVNDPARDLAWIFAKLDENHRNALLSAYGRMLGNRLDDLIMLRANLWLQMEQVGDFISALNKADNAKIMQFKAQVERLAHQLGVATAKNRVQTETKQESKDRPQRPPSTITVGTLLNESERRRNAAAQQNDSDTTGERHVDAVDMDDSTGDFDA
;
A
#
# COMPACT_ATOMS: atom_id res chain seq x y z
N ARG A 1 14.66 -5.97 -22.59
CA ARG A 1 13.76 -6.45 -23.66
C ARG A 1 12.42 -6.93 -23.11
N GLU A 2 12.41 -7.75 -22.05
CA GLU A 2 11.19 -8.31 -21.46
C GLU A 2 10.22 -7.22 -20.96
N LEU A 3 10.75 -6.13 -20.38
CA LEU A 3 9.94 -5.00 -19.92
C LEU A 3 9.45 -4.08 -21.05
N GLY A 4 9.98 -4.21 -22.26
CA GLY A 4 9.60 -3.38 -23.42
C GLY A 4 8.16 -3.58 -23.94
N GLY A 5 7.45 -4.63 -23.48
CA GLY A 5 6.06 -4.91 -23.85
C GLY A 5 5.00 -4.38 -22.89
N LEU A 6 5.39 -3.61 -21.86
CA LEU A 6 4.48 -3.19 -20.79
C LEU A 6 3.54 -2.02 -21.14
N GLY A 7 3.75 -1.34 -22.28
CA GLY A 7 2.94 -0.19 -22.71
C GLY A 7 3.27 1.12 -21.99
N PHE A 8 4.28 1.14 -21.14
CA PHE A 8 4.87 2.29 -20.48
C PHE A 8 6.40 2.17 -20.43
N ALA A 9 7.10 3.28 -20.24
CA ALA A 9 8.56 3.29 -20.13
C ALA A 9 9.02 2.74 -18.77
N VAL A 10 10.21 2.17 -18.76
CA VAL A 10 10.91 1.73 -17.55
C VAL A 10 12.27 2.41 -17.49
N ASP A 11 12.90 2.43 -16.30
CA ASP A 11 14.22 3.03 -16.15
C ASP A 11 15.23 2.40 -17.10
N SER A 12 16.00 3.27 -17.77
CA SER A 12 17.13 2.87 -18.59
C SER A 12 18.38 3.59 -18.08
N ILE A 13 19.29 2.81 -17.55
CA ILE A 13 20.54 3.33 -16.97
C ILE A 13 21.48 3.69 -18.11
N VAL A 14 21.89 4.95 -18.18
CA VAL A 14 22.86 5.49 -19.15
C VAL A 14 24.29 5.37 -18.63
N ALA A 15 24.48 5.67 -17.34
CA ALA A 15 25.77 5.60 -16.68
C ALA A 15 25.59 5.31 -15.18
N PHE A 16 26.61 4.67 -14.60
CA PHE A 16 26.68 4.40 -13.18
C PHE A 16 28.11 4.54 -12.67
N SER A 17 28.26 5.18 -11.52
CA SER A 17 29.51 5.20 -10.76
C SER A 17 29.23 4.68 -9.36
N ASN A 18 29.92 3.59 -9.00
CA ASN A 18 29.86 3.06 -7.64
C ASN A 18 30.87 3.81 -6.80
N GLY A 19 30.49 4.86 -6.13
CA GLY A 19 31.39 5.72 -5.36
C GLY A 19 32.56 4.98 -4.68
N ASP A 20 33.75 5.50 -4.88
CA ASP A 20 35.01 5.03 -4.26
C ASP A 20 35.90 6.26 -4.07
N LEU A 21 36.21 6.59 -2.83
CA LEU A 21 37.07 7.76 -2.47
C LEU A 21 38.41 7.80 -3.22
N LYS A 22 38.91 6.64 -3.64
CA LYS A 22 40.26 6.55 -4.27
C LYS A 22 40.22 6.58 -5.80
N HIS A 23 39.12 6.09 -6.41
CA HIS A 23 39.11 5.79 -7.85
C HIS A 23 37.93 6.39 -8.60
N SER A 24 36.91 6.92 -7.91
CA SER A 24 35.73 7.51 -8.51
C SER A 24 35.83 9.03 -8.59
N ALA A 25 35.45 9.60 -9.74
CA ALA A 25 35.30 11.06 -9.90
C ALA A 25 34.24 11.67 -8.98
N THR A 26 33.35 10.83 -8.44
CA THR A 26 32.26 11.23 -7.53
C THR A 26 32.60 11.02 -6.04
N GLY A 27 33.85 10.65 -5.72
CA GLY A 27 34.26 10.32 -4.37
C GLY A 27 33.57 9.07 -3.87
N ASP A 28 33.10 9.07 -2.62
CA ASP A 28 32.36 7.98 -1.98
C ASP A 28 30.85 7.95 -2.35
N THR A 29 30.39 8.89 -3.18
CA THR A 29 29.00 9.00 -3.60
C THR A 29 28.74 8.14 -4.83
N SER A 30 27.83 7.19 -4.73
CA SER A 30 27.30 6.47 -5.88
C SER A 30 26.39 7.38 -6.71
N VAL A 31 26.62 7.43 -8.02
CA VAL A 31 25.82 8.24 -8.95
C VAL A 31 25.25 7.35 -10.04
N LEU A 32 23.97 7.46 -10.26
CA LEU A 32 23.24 6.78 -11.32
C LEU A 32 22.62 7.83 -12.25
N VAL A 33 22.87 7.71 -13.55
CA VAL A 33 22.26 8.53 -14.58
C VAL A 33 21.32 7.64 -15.36
N ALA A 34 20.03 7.98 -15.34
CA ALA A 34 18.98 7.26 -16.09
C ALA A 34 18.33 8.18 -17.13
N THR A 35 17.64 7.60 -18.09
CA THR A 35 16.82 8.35 -19.04
C THR A 35 15.71 9.09 -18.31
N HIS A 36 15.50 10.35 -18.71
CA HIS A 36 14.34 11.11 -18.21
C HIS A 36 13.06 10.66 -18.90
N HIS A 37 12.01 10.44 -18.11
CA HIS A 37 10.70 10.08 -18.61
C HIS A 37 9.74 11.26 -18.56
N VAL A 38 8.94 11.41 -19.62
CA VAL A 38 7.89 12.43 -19.69
C VAL A 38 6.70 11.97 -18.84
N GLY A 39 6.13 12.89 -18.07
CA GLY A 39 4.98 12.63 -17.23
C GLY A 39 5.05 13.37 -15.91
N GLN A 40 3.99 13.32 -15.16
CA GLN A 40 3.88 13.92 -13.83
C GLN A 40 3.67 12.84 -12.78
N ALA A 41 4.50 12.85 -11.76
CA ALA A 41 4.30 12.04 -10.57
C ALA A 41 3.10 12.58 -9.76
N ARG A 42 2.34 11.68 -9.17
CA ARG A 42 1.26 12.02 -8.24
C ARG A 42 1.45 11.26 -6.93
N PRO A 43 1.15 11.88 -5.79
CA PRO A 43 1.03 11.14 -4.54
C PRO A 43 0.00 10.02 -4.68
N LEU A 44 0.32 8.83 -4.21
CA LEU A 44 -0.54 7.64 -4.36
C LEU A 44 -1.92 7.82 -3.68
N GLU A 45 -1.99 8.68 -2.66
CA GLU A 45 -3.25 9.02 -1.97
C GLU A 45 -4.14 10.02 -2.73
N LEU A 46 -3.63 10.65 -3.80
CA LEU A 46 -4.33 11.63 -4.63
C LEU A 46 -4.65 11.09 -6.04
N LEU A 47 -4.47 9.80 -6.28
CA LEU A 47 -4.83 9.16 -7.54
C LEU A 47 -6.35 9.24 -7.76
N THR A 48 -6.77 9.56 -8.98
CA THR A 48 -8.17 9.48 -9.39
C THR A 48 -8.59 8.02 -9.62
N LEU A 49 -9.88 7.74 -9.78
CA LEU A 49 -10.38 6.40 -10.12
C LEU A 49 -9.79 5.87 -11.44
N ASP A 50 -9.61 6.76 -12.43
CA ASP A 50 -9.01 6.39 -13.71
C ASP A 50 -7.51 6.12 -13.57
N ASP A 51 -6.79 6.90 -12.75
CA ASP A 51 -5.39 6.63 -12.41
C ASP A 51 -5.26 5.28 -11.73
N CYS A 52 -6.12 4.97 -10.76
CA CYS A 52 -6.15 3.69 -10.07
C CYS A 52 -6.39 2.51 -11.03
N SER A 53 -7.31 2.68 -11.99
CA SER A 53 -7.56 1.69 -13.04
C SER A 53 -6.33 1.48 -13.92
N SER A 54 -5.62 2.56 -14.26
CA SER A 54 -4.37 2.49 -15.03
C SER A 54 -3.27 1.79 -14.25
N VAL A 55 -3.10 2.09 -12.95
CA VAL A 55 -2.13 1.42 -12.07
C VAL A 55 -2.47 -0.07 -11.93
N GLY A 56 -3.74 -0.42 -11.74
CA GLY A 56 -4.16 -1.82 -11.68
C GLY A 56 -3.84 -2.59 -12.96
N THR A 57 -4.04 -1.97 -14.11
CA THR A 57 -3.67 -2.54 -15.42
C THR A 57 -2.17 -2.72 -15.54
N ALA A 58 -1.37 -1.72 -15.14
CA ALA A 58 0.09 -1.77 -15.19
C ALA A 58 0.65 -2.87 -14.27
N LEU A 59 0.19 -2.96 -13.01
CA LEU A 59 0.59 -4.02 -12.10
C LEU A 59 0.21 -5.40 -12.64
N GLY A 60 -0.99 -5.55 -13.21
CA GLY A 60 -1.38 -6.80 -13.85
C GLY A 60 -0.49 -7.18 -15.03
N ALA A 61 -0.03 -6.21 -15.82
CA ALA A 61 0.92 -6.43 -16.91
C ALA A 61 2.30 -6.89 -16.39
N ILE A 62 2.81 -6.26 -15.34
CA ILE A 62 4.07 -6.65 -14.68
C ILE A 62 3.98 -8.09 -14.15
N HIS A 63 2.91 -8.42 -13.43
CA HIS A 63 2.73 -9.75 -12.83
C HIS A 63 2.46 -10.87 -13.84
N ARG A 64 2.21 -10.52 -15.10
CA ARG A 64 2.09 -11.50 -16.21
C ARG A 64 3.41 -11.78 -16.89
N LEU A 65 4.45 -11.03 -16.64
CA LEU A 65 5.78 -11.30 -17.18
C LEU A 65 6.27 -12.69 -16.73
N ARG A 66 7.10 -13.29 -17.56
CA ARG A 66 7.77 -14.55 -17.20
C ARG A 66 8.91 -14.25 -16.21
N PRO A 67 9.10 -15.07 -15.17
CA PRO A 67 10.12 -14.79 -14.14
C PRO A 67 11.56 -15.12 -14.62
N ASP A 68 11.72 -15.89 -15.69
CA ASP A 68 13.00 -16.47 -16.12
C ASP A 68 14.11 -15.42 -16.27
N PHE A 69 13.78 -14.26 -16.88
CA PHE A 69 14.76 -13.21 -17.12
C PHE A 69 15.34 -12.60 -15.82
N LEU A 70 14.56 -12.58 -14.73
CA LEU A 70 15.05 -12.12 -13.43
C LEU A 70 16.00 -13.14 -12.80
N GLN A 71 15.68 -14.43 -12.94
CA GLN A 71 16.55 -15.52 -12.47
C GLN A 71 17.89 -15.51 -13.21
N GLU A 72 17.85 -15.38 -14.54
CA GLU A 72 19.05 -15.32 -15.38
C GLU A 72 19.91 -14.09 -15.08
N ALA A 73 19.27 -12.97 -14.73
CA ALA A 73 19.96 -11.74 -14.33
C ALA A 73 20.44 -11.72 -12.86
N GLY A 74 20.20 -12.80 -12.10
CA GLY A 74 20.63 -12.93 -10.71
C GLY A 74 19.81 -12.13 -9.69
N TYR A 75 18.59 -11.72 -10.06
CA TYR A 75 17.69 -11.05 -9.12
C TYR A 75 17.14 -12.02 -8.06
N PRO A 76 16.78 -11.52 -6.88
CA PRO A 76 16.18 -12.36 -5.84
C PRO A 76 14.93 -13.08 -6.37
N THR A 77 14.88 -14.38 -6.15
CA THR A 77 13.77 -15.23 -6.61
C THR A 77 13.29 -16.09 -5.45
N PHE A 78 12.02 -15.93 -5.11
CA PHE A 78 11.40 -16.66 -4.02
C PHE A 78 10.27 -17.55 -4.54
N VAL A 79 10.18 -18.74 -3.99
CA VAL A 79 9.00 -19.59 -4.12
C VAL A 79 8.10 -19.44 -2.90
N THR A 80 6.84 -19.75 -3.04
CA THR A 80 5.79 -19.57 -2.01
C THR A 80 6.18 -20.14 -0.66
N GLY A 81 6.80 -21.34 -0.61
CA GLY A 81 7.28 -21.94 0.64
C GLY A 81 8.36 -21.12 1.35
N GLN A 82 9.26 -20.49 0.58
CA GLN A 82 10.30 -19.62 1.15
C GLN A 82 9.68 -18.34 1.74
N ILE A 83 8.69 -17.75 1.06
CA ILE A 83 7.95 -16.58 1.54
C ILE A 83 7.26 -16.90 2.86
N ARG A 84 6.52 -18.01 2.93
CA ARG A 84 5.88 -18.50 4.17
C ARG A 84 6.90 -18.67 5.29
N ALA A 85 8.01 -19.33 5.02
CA ALA A 85 9.07 -19.56 6.00
C ALA A 85 9.69 -18.25 6.50
N GLN A 86 9.92 -17.28 5.62
CA GLN A 86 10.44 -15.96 5.97
C GLN A 86 9.50 -15.21 6.92
N LEU A 87 8.21 -15.12 6.58
CA LEU A 87 7.22 -14.43 7.41
C LEU A 87 7.04 -15.12 8.77
N THR A 88 7.03 -16.44 8.77
CA THR A 88 7.00 -17.24 10.02
C THR A 88 8.21 -16.95 10.90
N ALA A 89 9.41 -16.91 10.32
CA ALA A 89 10.65 -16.60 11.02
C ALA A 89 10.63 -15.16 11.60
N TRP A 90 10.10 -14.19 10.87
CA TRP A 90 9.95 -12.81 11.33
C TRP A 90 9.02 -12.73 12.56
N ILE A 91 7.85 -13.36 12.49
CA ILE A 91 6.90 -13.39 13.62
C ILE A 91 7.54 -14.05 14.84
N LYS A 92 8.24 -15.18 14.66
CA LYS A 92 8.96 -15.87 15.74
C LYS A 92 9.99 -14.96 16.38
N ARG A 93 10.77 -14.25 15.59
CA ARG A 93 11.80 -13.31 16.07
C ARG A 93 11.21 -12.14 16.84
N LEU A 94 10.07 -11.60 16.39
CA LEU A 94 9.34 -10.55 17.11
C LEU A 94 8.85 -11.02 18.48
N ARG A 95 8.30 -12.23 18.56
CA ARG A 95 7.88 -12.83 19.83
C ARG A 95 9.06 -12.94 20.81
N GLN A 96 10.21 -13.39 20.32
CA GLN A 96 11.42 -13.52 21.12
C GLN A 96 11.97 -12.17 21.57
N ALA A 97 11.84 -11.13 20.76
CA ALA A 97 12.28 -9.78 21.08
C ALA A 97 11.38 -9.08 22.13
N GLY A 98 10.16 -9.58 22.36
CA GLY A 98 9.25 -9.07 23.39
C GLY A 98 8.73 -7.65 23.16
N HIS A 99 8.83 -7.13 21.91
CA HIS A 99 8.47 -5.75 21.59
C HIS A 99 7.09 -5.60 20.98
N VAL A 100 6.39 -6.70 20.72
CA VAL A 100 5.05 -6.72 20.11
C VAL A 100 4.13 -7.54 21.00
N PRO A 101 2.92 -7.04 21.32
CA PRO A 101 1.93 -7.79 22.08
C PRO A 101 1.67 -9.17 21.48
N GLN A 102 1.48 -10.16 22.34
CA GLN A 102 1.30 -11.56 21.93
C GLN A 102 0.06 -11.74 21.06
N GLU A 103 -0.98 -10.97 21.32
CA GLU A 103 -2.25 -10.99 20.57
C GLU A 103 -2.02 -10.66 19.10
N ILE A 104 -1.20 -9.63 18.81
CA ILE A 104 -0.86 -9.21 17.44
C ILE A 104 -0.07 -10.31 16.74
N THR A 105 0.99 -10.81 17.35
CA THR A 105 1.82 -11.85 16.75
C THR A 105 1.07 -13.17 16.58
N THR A 106 0.09 -13.46 17.46
CA THR A 106 -0.79 -14.63 17.32
C THR A 106 -1.77 -14.43 16.17
N SER A 107 -2.35 -13.24 16.02
CA SER A 107 -3.22 -12.92 14.87
C SER A 107 -2.48 -13.11 13.54
N TRP A 108 -1.26 -12.59 13.42
CA TRP A 108 -0.45 -12.81 12.21
C TRP A 108 -0.14 -14.29 11.96
N ALA A 109 0.23 -15.03 13.01
CA ALA A 109 0.50 -16.46 12.87
C ALA A 109 -0.74 -17.23 12.39
N ASN A 110 -1.93 -16.89 12.89
CA ASN A 110 -3.18 -17.51 12.47
C ASN A 110 -3.49 -17.20 11.00
N ILE A 111 -3.19 -15.97 10.52
CA ILE A 111 -3.33 -15.63 9.10
C ILE A 111 -2.42 -16.52 8.25
N LEU A 112 -1.17 -16.76 8.67
CA LEU A 112 -0.24 -17.62 7.93
C LEU A 112 -0.70 -19.08 7.82
N GLU A 113 -1.58 -19.53 8.71
CA GLU A 113 -2.16 -20.88 8.70
C GLU A 113 -3.54 -20.93 7.99
N THR A 114 -3.98 -19.84 7.34
CA THR A 114 -5.23 -19.82 6.56
C THR A 114 -5.12 -20.79 5.38
N ASP A 115 -6.10 -21.68 5.26
CA ASP A 115 -6.17 -22.62 4.15
C ASP A 115 -6.19 -21.90 2.80
N GLY A 116 -5.40 -22.38 1.86
CA GLY A 116 -5.28 -21.80 0.52
C GLY A 116 -4.43 -20.52 0.42
N LEU A 117 -4.01 -19.91 1.54
CA LEU A 117 -3.24 -18.66 1.52
C LEU A 117 -1.97 -18.76 0.67
N TRP A 118 -1.37 -19.92 0.63
CA TRP A 118 -0.11 -20.22 -0.06
C TRP A 118 -0.30 -20.93 -1.40
N SER A 119 -1.53 -20.98 -1.90
CA SER A 119 -1.87 -21.60 -3.19
C SER A 119 -1.82 -20.61 -4.34
N PHE A 120 -0.74 -19.85 -4.47
CA PHE A 120 -0.52 -18.88 -5.54
C PHE A 120 0.82 -19.13 -6.24
N SER A 121 0.96 -18.55 -7.44
CA SER A 121 2.23 -18.55 -8.17
C SER A 121 2.98 -17.24 -7.94
N THR A 122 4.28 -17.33 -7.64
CA THR A 122 5.15 -16.17 -7.60
C THR A 122 5.39 -15.61 -9.00
N CYS A 123 5.59 -14.32 -9.12
CA CYS A 123 5.79 -13.63 -10.38
C CYS A 123 6.79 -12.47 -10.21
N PRO A 124 7.25 -11.84 -11.30
CA PRO A 124 7.96 -10.59 -11.23
C PRO A 124 7.11 -9.54 -10.52
N VAL A 125 7.68 -8.88 -9.51
CA VAL A 125 7.07 -7.77 -8.77
C VAL A 125 7.98 -6.55 -8.85
N HIS A 126 7.39 -5.36 -8.83
CA HIS A 126 8.14 -4.10 -8.72
C HIS A 126 8.90 -4.03 -7.38
N GLY A 127 8.30 -4.56 -6.33
CA GLY A 127 8.86 -4.58 -4.98
C GLY A 127 8.22 -3.57 -4.04
N GLY A 128 7.18 -2.87 -4.48
CA GLY A 128 6.38 -1.90 -3.73
C GLY A 128 6.42 -0.52 -4.35
N LEU A 129 5.27 -0.01 -4.77
CA LEU A 129 5.13 1.35 -5.31
C LEU A 129 5.15 2.40 -4.20
N ARG A 130 5.83 3.52 -4.46
CA ARG A 130 5.93 4.70 -3.60
C ARG A 130 5.50 5.95 -4.37
N ASP A 131 5.30 7.05 -3.65
CA ASP A 131 5.03 8.35 -4.25
C ASP A 131 6.19 8.71 -5.20
N GLY A 132 5.88 8.98 -6.46
CA GLY A 132 6.86 9.31 -7.49
C GLY A 132 7.25 8.16 -8.44
N ASP A 133 6.93 6.92 -8.12
CA ASP A 133 7.32 5.75 -8.94
C ASP A 133 6.51 5.65 -10.24
N VAL A 134 5.31 6.22 -10.28
CA VAL A 134 4.42 6.18 -11.44
C VAL A 134 4.26 7.57 -12.02
N LEU A 135 4.57 7.72 -13.31
CA LEU A 135 4.40 8.96 -14.06
C LEU A 135 3.20 8.88 -14.98
N PHE A 136 2.43 9.97 -15.03
CA PHE A 136 1.18 10.06 -15.78
C PHE A 136 1.18 11.19 -16.79
N SER A 137 0.47 10.98 -17.92
CA SER A 137 -0.02 12.02 -18.82
C SER A 137 -1.54 11.86 -18.94
N GLY A 138 -2.30 12.83 -18.40
CA GLY A 138 -3.70 12.54 -18.08
C GLY A 138 -3.77 11.39 -17.07
N SER A 139 -4.62 10.39 -17.30
CA SER A 139 -4.67 9.16 -16.50
C SER A 139 -3.91 7.99 -17.13
N SER A 140 -3.18 8.22 -18.22
CA SER A 140 -2.34 7.20 -18.85
C SER A 140 -0.97 7.17 -18.20
N ILE A 141 -0.50 5.97 -17.83
CA ILE A 141 0.86 5.78 -17.30
C ILE A 141 1.86 5.93 -18.45
N THR A 142 2.82 6.82 -18.27
CA THR A 142 3.93 7.04 -19.23
C THR A 142 5.19 6.30 -18.83
N ALA A 143 5.45 6.17 -17.53
CA ALA A 143 6.58 5.41 -17.01
C ALA A 143 6.30 4.86 -15.61
N VAL A 144 6.98 3.76 -15.30
CA VAL A 144 7.17 3.24 -13.93
C VAL A 144 8.67 3.21 -13.69
N THR A 145 9.11 3.74 -12.55
CA THR A 145 10.51 3.97 -12.19
C THR A 145 10.86 3.27 -10.88
N ASN A 146 12.13 3.33 -10.45
CA ASN A 146 12.58 2.79 -9.17
C ASN A 146 12.47 1.26 -9.05
N TRP A 147 12.96 0.55 -10.06
CA TRP A 147 12.94 -0.91 -10.15
C TRP A 147 14.01 -1.64 -9.32
N GLN A 148 14.71 -0.94 -8.42
CA GLN A 148 15.80 -1.51 -7.62
C GLN A 148 15.39 -2.67 -6.72
N ASP A 149 14.11 -2.72 -6.30
CA ASP A 149 13.55 -3.77 -5.44
C ASP A 149 12.85 -4.89 -6.24
N MET A 150 13.01 -4.89 -7.57
CA MET A 150 12.43 -5.88 -8.46
C MET A 150 12.90 -7.29 -8.12
N GLN A 151 11.99 -8.23 -8.08
CA GLN A 151 12.28 -9.62 -7.71
C GLN A 151 11.17 -10.56 -8.20
N VAL A 152 11.37 -11.85 -8.08
CA VAL A 152 10.28 -12.83 -8.18
C VAL A 152 9.75 -13.11 -6.78
N ASN A 153 8.50 -12.71 -6.51
CA ASN A 153 7.90 -12.79 -5.18
C ASN A 153 6.36 -12.91 -5.26
N ASP A 154 5.69 -12.75 -4.12
CA ASP A 154 4.23 -12.68 -4.00
C ASP A 154 3.70 -11.40 -4.68
N PRO A 155 2.81 -11.49 -5.68
CA PRO A 155 2.19 -10.32 -6.30
C PRO A 155 1.46 -9.41 -5.30
N ALA A 156 1.02 -9.94 -4.17
CA ALA A 156 0.36 -9.17 -3.12
C ALA A 156 1.23 -8.05 -2.51
N ARG A 157 2.57 -8.14 -2.61
CA ARG A 157 3.49 -7.09 -2.16
C ARG A 157 3.25 -5.76 -2.87
N ASP A 158 3.08 -5.82 -4.20
CA ASP A 158 2.85 -4.60 -5.00
C ASP A 158 1.47 -3.99 -4.78
N LEU A 159 0.57 -4.69 -4.09
CA LEU A 159 -0.76 -4.22 -3.70
C LEU A 159 -0.84 -3.76 -2.24
N ALA A 160 0.21 -3.96 -1.44
CA ALA A 160 0.17 -3.68 0.01
C ALA A 160 -0.17 -2.22 0.32
N TRP A 161 0.40 -1.26 -0.44
CA TRP A 161 0.23 0.17 -0.25
C TRP A 161 -1.22 0.67 -0.41
N ILE A 162 -2.05 -0.04 -1.20
CA ILE A 162 -3.44 0.40 -1.47
C ILE A 162 -4.29 0.51 -0.20
N PHE A 163 -4.00 -0.30 0.81
CA PHE A 163 -4.69 -0.24 2.09
C PHE A 163 -4.30 0.97 2.94
N ALA A 164 -3.10 1.48 2.75
CA ALA A 164 -2.61 2.65 3.47
C ALA A 164 -2.97 3.98 2.79
N LYS A 165 -3.11 3.98 1.46
CA LYS A 165 -3.19 5.19 0.65
C LYS A 165 -4.56 5.43 0.00
N LEU A 166 -5.33 4.38 -0.30
CA LEU A 166 -6.56 4.49 -1.07
C LEU A 166 -7.80 4.20 -0.21
N ASP A 167 -8.88 4.90 -0.48
CA ASP A 167 -10.21 4.56 0.02
C ASP A 167 -10.79 3.32 -0.71
N GLU A 168 -11.97 2.88 -0.32
CA GLU A 168 -12.60 1.69 -0.85
C GLU A 168 -12.91 1.80 -2.36
N ASN A 169 -13.40 2.95 -2.82
CA ASN A 169 -13.75 3.15 -4.23
C ASN A 169 -12.52 3.09 -5.13
N HIS A 170 -11.44 3.77 -4.72
CA HIS A 170 -10.17 3.78 -5.46
C HIS A 170 -9.51 2.40 -5.45
N ARG A 171 -9.53 1.67 -4.32
CA ARG A 171 -9.07 0.28 -4.28
C ARG A 171 -9.87 -0.61 -5.21
N ASN A 172 -11.20 -0.49 -5.23
CA ASN A 172 -12.06 -1.28 -6.10
C ASN A 172 -11.80 -1.00 -7.57
N ALA A 173 -11.57 0.26 -7.96
CA ALA A 173 -11.20 0.62 -9.32
C ALA A 173 -9.87 -0.04 -9.75
N LEU A 174 -8.83 0.05 -8.90
CA LEU A 174 -7.54 -0.59 -9.13
C LEU A 174 -7.68 -2.11 -9.26
N LEU A 175 -8.31 -2.75 -8.29
CA LEU A 175 -8.44 -4.21 -8.23
C LEU A 175 -9.30 -4.76 -9.37
N SER A 176 -10.33 -4.04 -9.79
CA SER A 176 -11.14 -4.43 -10.96
C SER A 176 -10.31 -4.42 -12.24
N ALA A 177 -9.46 -3.42 -12.43
CA ALA A 177 -8.56 -3.35 -13.58
C ALA A 177 -7.47 -4.42 -13.51
N TYR A 178 -6.86 -4.63 -12.35
CA TYR A 178 -5.89 -5.66 -12.07
C TYR A 178 -6.47 -7.07 -12.34
N GLY A 179 -7.66 -7.36 -11.82
CA GLY A 179 -8.34 -8.62 -12.04
C GLY A 179 -8.66 -8.90 -13.51
N ARG A 180 -9.08 -7.87 -14.27
CA ARG A 180 -9.27 -8.01 -15.73
C ARG A 180 -7.98 -8.41 -16.45
N MET A 181 -6.84 -7.87 -16.02
CA MET A 181 -5.54 -8.23 -16.62
C MET A 181 -5.09 -9.66 -16.30
N LEU A 182 -5.35 -10.12 -15.09
CA LEU A 182 -4.95 -11.47 -14.66
C LEU A 182 -5.93 -12.56 -15.09
N GLY A 183 -7.24 -12.25 -15.18
CA GLY A 183 -8.28 -13.22 -15.51
C GLY A 183 -8.28 -14.38 -14.52
N ASN A 184 -8.17 -15.60 -15.03
CA ASN A 184 -8.14 -16.83 -14.22
C ASN A 184 -6.84 -17.03 -13.40
N ARG A 185 -5.87 -16.15 -13.52
CA ARG A 185 -4.64 -16.16 -12.71
C ARG A 185 -4.79 -15.33 -11.43
N LEU A 186 -5.91 -14.61 -11.28
CA LEU A 186 -6.22 -13.89 -10.05
C LEU A 186 -6.51 -14.89 -8.93
N ASP A 187 -5.85 -14.70 -7.81
CA ASP A 187 -6.04 -15.54 -6.63
C ASP A 187 -6.95 -14.83 -5.61
N ASP A 188 -7.90 -15.58 -5.05
CA ASP A 188 -8.96 -15.06 -4.19
C ASP A 188 -8.44 -14.49 -2.85
N LEU A 189 -7.26 -14.92 -2.41
CA LEU A 189 -6.68 -14.52 -1.13
C LEU A 189 -5.59 -13.43 -1.29
N ILE A 190 -5.41 -12.89 -2.49
CA ILE A 190 -4.40 -11.86 -2.75
C ILE A 190 -4.55 -10.64 -1.86
N MET A 191 -5.80 -10.22 -1.58
CA MET A 191 -6.09 -9.07 -0.73
C MET A 191 -5.73 -9.31 0.73
N LEU A 192 -5.97 -10.53 1.23
CA LEU A 192 -5.56 -10.90 2.58
C LEU A 192 -4.04 -10.88 2.71
N ARG A 193 -3.32 -11.38 1.70
CA ARG A 193 -1.86 -11.31 1.68
C ARG A 193 -1.33 -9.89 1.52
N ALA A 194 -1.96 -9.06 0.67
CA ALA A 194 -1.56 -7.66 0.51
C ALA A 194 -1.66 -6.88 1.82
N ASN A 195 -2.73 -7.09 2.59
CA ASN A 195 -2.88 -6.51 3.91
C ASN A 195 -1.83 -7.07 4.91
N LEU A 196 -1.54 -8.35 4.84
CA LEU A 196 -0.46 -8.95 5.64
C LEU A 196 0.90 -8.33 5.27
N TRP A 197 1.20 -8.14 3.98
CA TRP A 197 2.44 -7.53 3.53
C TRP A 197 2.60 -6.09 4.02
N LEU A 198 1.53 -5.28 4.00
CA LEU A 198 1.57 -3.92 4.55
C LEU A 198 2.10 -3.88 5.99
N GLN A 199 1.77 -4.89 6.78
CA GLN A 199 2.20 -4.99 8.17
C GLN A 199 3.59 -5.63 8.28
N MET A 200 3.88 -6.64 7.45
CA MET A 200 5.13 -7.36 7.49
C MET A 200 6.32 -6.58 6.94
N GLU A 201 6.12 -5.62 6.04
CA GLU A 201 7.17 -4.69 5.61
C GLU A 201 7.71 -3.88 6.79
N GLN A 202 6.83 -3.34 7.61
CA GLN A 202 7.23 -2.64 8.85
C GLN A 202 8.00 -3.55 9.81
N VAL A 203 7.61 -4.83 9.88
CA VAL A 203 8.32 -5.85 10.65
C VAL A 203 9.70 -6.13 10.08
N GLY A 204 9.83 -6.23 8.76
CA GLY A 204 11.10 -6.41 8.06
C GLY A 204 12.07 -5.26 8.35
N ASP A 205 11.58 -4.04 8.27
CA ASP A 205 12.35 -2.82 8.59
C ASP A 205 12.80 -2.81 10.05
N PHE A 206 11.94 -3.22 10.98
CA PHE A 206 12.29 -3.34 12.39
C PHE A 206 13.36 -4.41 12.63
N ILE A 207 13.24 -5.58 12.01
CA ILE A 207 14.27 -6.63 12.09
C ILE A 207 15.60 -6.15 11.52
N SER A 208 15.57 -5.40 10.41
CA SER A 208 16.76 -4.78 9.85
C SER A 208 17.38 -3.76 10.80
N ALA A 209 16.55 -2.92 11.45
CA ALA A 209 17.00 -1.98 12.48
C ALA A 209 17.62 -2.67 13.70
N LEU A 210 17.03 -3.78 14.17
CA LEU A 210 17.62 -4.59 15.22
C LEU A 210 19.00 -5.15 14.84
N ASN A 211 19.15 -5.63 13.61
CA ASN A 211 20.43 -6.15 13.12
C ASN A 211 21.52 -5.07 13.02
N LYS A 212 21.12 -3.84 12.70
CA LYS A 212 22.01 -2.68 12.55
C LYS A 212 22.19 -1.89 13.84
N ALA A 213 21.55 -2.31 14.96
CA ALA A 213 21.48 -1.56 16.22
C ALA A 213 20.99 -0.10 16.05
N ASP A 214 20.08 0.14 15.10
CA ASP A 214 19.48 1.45 14.85
C ASP A 214 18.39 1.75 15.90
N ASN A 215 18.83 2.32 17.01
CA ASN A 215 17.98 2.60 18.17
C ASN A 215 16.82 3.56 17.83
N ALA A 216 17.02 4.50 16.90
CA ALA A 216 15.97 5.47 16.51
C ALA A 216 14.81 4.74 15.83
N LYS A 217 15.10 3.89 14.83
CA LYS A 217 14.08 3.08 14.15
C LYS A 217 13.42 2.05 15.06
N ILE A 218 14.19 1.45 15.99
CA ILE A 218 13.65 0.53 17.01
C ILE A 218 12.61 1.25 17.87
N MET A 219 12.92 2.45 18.37
CA MET A 219 12.00 3.23 19.20
C MET A 219 10.77 3.71 18.41
N GLN A 220 10.94 4.11 17.16
CA GLN A 220 9.84 4.48 16.28
C GLN A 220 8.86 3.31 16.07
N PHE A 221 9.38 2.12 15.79
CA PHE A 221 8.55 0.92 15.62
C PHE A 221 7.80 0.58 16.91
N LYS A 222 8.47 0.60 18.08
CA LYS A 222 7.82 0.38 19.38
C LYS A 222 6.64 1.31 19.60
N ALA A 223 6.83 2.61 19.36
CA ALA A 223 5.76 3.61 19.49
C ALA A 223 4.58 3.36 18.53
N GLN A 224 4.84 2.83 17.33
CA GLN A 224 3.77 2.43 16.39
C GLN A 224 3.00 1.22 16.90
N VAL A 225 3.70 0.20 17.39
CA VAL A 225 3.07 -1.02 17.94
C VAL A 225 2.25 -0.72 19.18
N GLU A 226 2.75 0.14 20.09
CA GLU A 226 2.01 0.57 21.27
C GLU A 226 0.72 1.30 20.91
N ARG A 227 0.77 2.19 19.91
CA ARG A 227 -0.44 2.86 19.38
C ARG A 227 -1.43 1.84 18.81
N LEU A 228 -0.95 0.88 18.04
CA LEU A 228 -1.79 -0.19 17.47
C LEU A 228 -2.42 -1.05 18.57
N ALA A 229 -1.64 -1.45 19.58
CA ALA A 229 -2.13 -2.24 20.71
C ALA A 229 -3.17 -1.46 21.52
N HIS A 230 -2.95 -0.16 21.75
CA HIS A 230 -3.92 0.70 22.44
C HIS A 230 -5.23 0.82 21.64
N GLN A 231 -5.16 0.98 20.32
CA GLN A 231 -6.35 1.03 19.45
C GLN A 231 -7.12 -0.30 19.47
N LEU A 232 -6.42 -1.44 19.47
CA LEU A 232 -7.00 -2.77 19.59
C LEU A 232 -7.68 -2.95 20.96
N GLY A 233 -7.02 -2.55 22.04
CA GLY A 233 -7.56 -2.60 23.40
C GLY A 233 -8.84 -1.78 23.56
N VAL A 234 -8.89 -0.56 23.02
CA VAL A 234 -10.07 0.31 23.01
C VAL A 234 -11.19 -0.28 22.16
N ALA A 235 -10.89 -0.86 21.00
CA ALA A 235 -11.88 -1.50 20.13
C ALA A 235 -12.49 -2.74 20.80
N THR A 236 -11.65 -3.57 21.47
CA THR A 236 -12.10 -4.76 22.19
C THR A 236 -12.97 -4.39 23.40
N ALA A 237 -12.60 -3.35 24.14
CA ALA A 237 -13.39 -2.85 25.28
C ALA A 237 -14.76 -2.30 24.81
N LYS A 238 -14.81 -1.55 23.71
CA LYS A 238 -16.06 -1.05 23.12
C LYS A 238 -16.99 -2.18 22.66
N ASN A 239 -16.43 -3.21 22.02
CA ASN A 239 -17.22 -4.36 21.58
C ASN A 239 -17.75 -5.18 22.78
N ARG A 240 -17.00 -5.28 23.87
CA ARG A 240 -17.43 -5.94 25.11
C ARG A 240 -18.61 -5.22 25.75
N VAL A 241 -18.55 -3.89 25.86
CA VAL A 241 -19.64 -3.07 26.39
C VAL A 241 -20.89 -3.14 25.52
N GLN A 242 -20.74 -3.18 24.19
CA GLN A 242 -21.88 -3.34 23.25
C GLN A 242 -22.49 -4.75 23.28
N THR A 243 -21.71 -5.77 23.63
CA THR A 243 -22.20 -7.15 23.77
C THR A 243 -22.93 -7.33 25.09
N GLU A 244 -22.46 -6.72 26.17
CA GLU A 244 -23.10 -6.75 27.48
C GLU A 244 -24.44 -6.00 27.50
N THR A 245 -24.56 -4.89 26.77
CA THR A 245 -25.83 -4.13 26.63
C THR A 245 -26.85 -4.82 25.72
N LYS A 246 -26.44 -5.78 24.87
CA LYS A 246 -27.33 -6.58 24.01
C LYS A 246 -27.79 -7.90 24.63
N GLN A 247 -27.20 -8.32 25.75
CA GLN A 247 -27.51 -9.60 26.39
C GLN A 247 -28.72 -9.54 27.31
N GLU A 248 -29.37 -8.37 27.52
CA GLU A 248 -30.65 -8.28 28.24
C GLU A 248 -31.91 -8.52 27.37
N SER A 249 -31.77 -8.87 26.09
CA SER A 249 -32.92 -9.22 25.26
C SER A 249 -32.66 -10.38 24.28
N LYS A 250 -33.15 -11.56 24.69
CA LYS A 250 -33.54 -12.72 23.86
C LYS A 250 -32.50 -13.75 23.46
N ASP A 251 -32.70 -14.92 24.01
CA ASP A 251 -32.32 -16.26 23.52
C ASP A 251 -32.33 -16.41 21.99
N ARG A 252 -31.15 -16.67 21.43
CA ARG A 252 -30.94 -17.35 20.15
C ARG A 252 -29.55 -17.96 20.10
N PRO A 253 -29.32 -19.12 19.45
CA PRO A 253 -28.07 -19.89 19.56
C PRO A 253 -26.85 -19.13 19.02
N GLN A 254 -25.78 -19.20 19.79
CA GLN A 254 -24.50 -18.49 19.60
C GLN A 254 -23.81 -18.91 18.31
N ARG A 255 -23.51 -17.93 17.44
CA ARG A 255 -22.39 -18.01 16.49
C ARG A 255 -21.08 -17.82 17.27
N PRO A 256 -19.98 -18.50 16.86
CA PRO A 256 -18.68 -18.32 17.51
C PRO A 256 -18.22 -16.86 17.41
N PRO A 257 -17.44 -16.35 18.38
CA PRO A 257 -17.00 -14.97 18.41
C PRO A 257 -16.17 -14.65 17.18
N SER A 258 -16.59 -13.59 16.48
CA SER A 258 -15.83 -13.06 15.34
C SER A 258 -14.44 -12.62 15.79
N THR A 259 -13.44 -13.30 15.32
CA THR A 259 -12.04 -12.89 15.45
C THR A 259 -11.92 -11.48 14.91
N ILE A 260 -11.48 -10.52 15.75
CA ILE A 260 -11.17 -9.16 15.30
C ILE A 260 -9.96 -9.30 14.38
N THR A 261 -10.23 -9.30 13.09
CA THR A 261 -9.18 -9.27 12.06
C THR A 261 -8.68 -7.84 11.92
N VAL A 262 -7.40 -7.70 11.56
CA VAL A 262 -6.77 -6.41 11.23
C VAL A 262 -7.57 -5.63 10.18
N GLY A 263 -8.33 -6.32 9.32
CA GLY A 263 -9.30 -5.71 8.39
C GLY A 263 -10.39 -4.88 9.07
N THR A 264 -10.81 -5.27 10.28
CA THR A 264 -11.81 -4.50 11.04
C THR A 264 -11.25 -3.18 11.55
N LEU A 265 -9.95 -3.14 11.87
CA LEU A 265 -9.26 -1.93 12.34
C LEU A 265 -8.96 -0.94 11.21
N LEU A 266 -8.65 -1.45 10.02
CA LEU A 266 -8.45 -0.61 8.84
C LEU A 266 -9.76 0.06 8.41
N ASN A 267 -10.88 -0.67 8.43
CA ASN A 267 -12.22 -0.11 8.18
C ASN A 267 -12.60 0.98 9.18
N GLU A 268 -12.17 0.90 10.43
CA GLU A 268 -12.48 1.92 11.43
C GLU A 268 -11.61 3.18 11.27
N SER A 269 -10.36 3.03 10.86
CA SER A 269 -9.49 4.16 10.51
C SER A 269 -9.99 4.89 9.25
N GLU A 270 -10.54 4.18 8.29
CA GLU A 270 -11.17 4.73 7.08
C GLU A 270 -12.48 5.47 7.40
N ARG A 271 -13.32 4.91 8.25
CA ARG A 271 -14.55 5.58 8.72
C ARG A 271 -14.26 6.90 9.43
N ARG A 272 -13.17 6.98 10.21
CA ARG A 272 -12.75 8.21 10.88
C ARG A 272 -12.19 9.25 9.90
N ARG A 273 -11.42 8.83 8.87
CA ARG A 273 -10.96 9.74 7.80
C ARG A 273 -12.14 10.30 7.00
N ASN A 274 -13.10 9.46 6.64
CA ASN A 274 -14.28 9.87 5.90
C ASN A 274 -15.20 10.77 6.74
N ALA A 275 -15.32 10.54 8.05
CA ALA A 275 -16.04 11.41 8.97
C ALA A 275 -15.36 12.78 9.14
N ALA A 276 -14.03 12.81 9.20
CA ALA A 276 -13.26 14.08 9.28
C ALA A 276 -13.31 14.86 7.95
N ALA A 277 -13.33 14.19 6.81
CA ALA A 277 -13.49 14.83 5.51
C ALA A 277 -14.89 15.43 5.33
N GLN A 278 -15.94 14.77 5.82
CA GLN A 278 -17.31 15.27 5.79
C GLN A 278 -17.55 16.45 6.75
N GLN A 279 -16.82 16.54 7.86
CA GLN A 279 -16.88 17.71 8.75
C GLN A 279 -16.21 18.93 8.15
N ASN A 280 -15.15 18.78 7.39
CA ASN A 280 -14.51 19.92 6.69
C ASN A 280 -15.36 20.47 5.52
N ASP A 281 -16.17 19.63 4.87
CA ASP A 281 -17.10 20.08 3.81
C ASP A 281 -18.35 20.81 4.36
N SER A 282 -18.74 20.51 5.60
CA SER A 282 -19.89 21.19 6.23
C SER A 282 -19.55 22.56 6.82
N ASP A 283 -18.29 22.83 7.12
CA ASP A 283 -17.85 24.16 7.61
C ASP A 283 -17.59 25.19 6.48
N THR A 284 -17.58 24.76 5.21
CA THR A 284 -17.35 25.66 4.07
C THR A 284 -18.64 26.16 3.41
N THR A 285 -19.83 25.76 3.88
CA THR A 285 -21.14 26.18 3.34
C THR A 285 -21.90 27.14 4.23
N GLY A 286 -21.25 27.82 5.18
CA GLY A 286 -21.80 28.89 5.99
C GLY A 286 -21.39 30.27 5.50
N GLU A 287 -22.37 31.01 5.00
CA GLU A 287 -22.41 32.47 4.84
C GLU A 287 -21.59 33.15 3.75
N ARG A 288 -22.27 33.46 2.63
CA ARG A 288 -22.22 34.81 2.03
C ARG A 288 -23.62 35.22 1.62
N HIS A 289 -24.30 35.89 2.55
CA HIS A 289 -25.38 36.81 2.21
C HIS A 289 -24.70 38.07 1.66
N VAL A 290 -24.99 38.41 0.42
CA VAL A 290 -24.62 39.72 -0.14
C VAL A 290 -25.93 40.39 -0.51
N ASP A 291 -26.21 41.47 0.21
CA ASP A 291 -27.31 42.39 -0.03
C ASP A 291 -27.31 42.91 -1.46
N ALA A 292 -28.47 42.84 -2.07
CA ALA A 292 -28.79 43.51 -3.32
C ALA A 292 -28.95 45.00 -3.02
N VAL A 293 -28.17 45.82 -3.69
CA VAL A 293 -28.40 47.25 -3.82
C VAL A 293 -28.85 47.52 -5.25
N ASP A 294 -30.13 47.88 -5.36
CA ASP A 294 -30.74 48.53 -6.50
C ASP A 294 -29.97 49.82 -6.86
N MET A 295 -29.62 50.01 -8.11
CA MET A 295 -29.49 51.35 -8.72
C MET A 295 -29.80 51.27 -10.20
N ASP A 296 -30.92 51.74 -10.51
CA ASP A 296 -31.56 52.60 -11.50
C ASP A 296 -30.70 53.08 -12.69
N ASP A 297 -31.29 52.85 -13.83
CA ASP A 297 -31.41 53.54 -15.11
C ASP A 297 -30.53 54.77 -15.38
N SER A 298 -29.78 54.74 -16.46
CA SER A 298 -29.81 55.85 -17.44
C SER A 298 -29.05 55.49 -18.74
N THR A 299 -29.80 55.58 -19.76
CA THR A 299 -29.50 55.74 -21.18
C THR A 299 -28.29 56.60 -21.54
N GLY A 300 -27.58 56.23 -22.59
CA GLY A 300 -26.63 57.09 -23.29
C GLY A 300 -26.05 56.43 -24.55
N ASP A 301 -26.76 56.58 -25.67
CA ASP A 301 -26.20 56.51 -27.03
C ASP A 301 -24.93 57.34 -27.14
N PHE A 302 -23.92 56.84 -27.88
CA PHE A 302 -23.26 57.63 -28.94
C PHE A 302 -22.32 56.74 -29.78
N ASP A 303 -22.54 56.82 -31.09
CA ASP A 303 -21.69 56.47 -32.21
C ASP A 303 -20.23 56.95 -32.11
N ALA A 304 -19.30 56.11 -32.58
CA ALA A 304 -18.28 56.36 -33.59
C ALA A 304 -17.37 55.15 -33.74
#